data_ab3cb1109563827dd36f7edaafad2a23
#
_entry.id   ab3cb1109563827dd36f7edaafad2a23
#
_cell.length_a   1.000
_cell.length_b   1.000
_cell.length_c   1.000
_cell.angle_alpha   90.00
_cell.angle_beta   90.00
_cell.angle_gamma   90.00
#
_symmetry.space_group_name_H-M   'P 1'
#
loop_
_entity.id
_entity.type
_entity.pdbx_description
1 polymer ?
#
loop_
_entity_poly.entity_id
_entity_poly.type
_entity_poly.pdbx_seq_one_letter_code
_entity_poly.pdbx_strand_id
1 'polypeptide(L)'
;MMNVLRDGCSERGTARVGKRHDLKTVRWYVLTLPTTGVARRDRISPAKSLDAELSRRKRRGETLFEYFAPSYVEVRKVDGKMVNTKRPLLFNYVFVRSSVEEIFQMKRTLPLYNFLPRVSSGGMTHFPYLSDDEMGNLRWVAESYSNELPVYVPDSDRL
;
A
#
# COMPACT_ATOMS: atom_id res chain seq x y z
N MET A 1 31.59 -31.08 -14.01
CA MET A 1 30.95 -30.62 -13.90
C MET A 1 30.27 -30.79 -13.40
N MET A 2 30.12 -30.66 -13.13
CA MET A 2 29.50 -30.47 -12.76
C MET A 2 28.85 -29.97 -12.20
N ASN A 3 28.95 -29.74 -11.80
CA ASN A 3 28.46 -28.85 -11.24
C ASN A 3 27.12 -28.76 -11.36
N VAL A 4 26.75 -29.00 -12.24
CA VAL A 4 25.53 -28.87 -12.62
C VAL A 4 24.58 -29.51 -11.78
N LEU A 5 24.85 -30.68 -11.40
CA LEU A 5 23.98 -31.35 -10.65
C LEU A 5 23.76 -30.83 -9.39
N ARG A 6 24.66 -30.21 -8.92
CA ARG A 6 24.48 -29.65 -7.76
C ARG A 6 23.34 -28.81 -7.85
N ASP A 7 22.93 -28.59 -9.02
CA ASP A 7 21.86 -27.80 -9.25
C ASP A 7 20.68 -28.21 -8.44
N GLY A 8 20.46 -29.45 -8.34
CA GLY A 8 19.31 -29.90 -7.63
C GLY A 8 19.32 -29.50 -6.18
N CYS A 9 20.43 -29.69 -5.57
CA CYS A 9 20.56 -29.33 -4.19
C CYS A 9 20.57 -27.85 -4.07
N SER A 10 21.13 -27.20 -5.03
CA SER A 10 21.17 -25.77 -5.02
C SER A 10 19.79 -25.22 -5.08
N GLU A 11 18.91 -25.88 -5.78
CA GLU A 11 17.57 -25.39 -5.91
C GLU A 11 16.90 -25.17 -4.56
N ARG A 12 16.99 -26.12 -3.69
CA ARG A 12 16.36 -25.97 -2.40
C ARG A 12 17.04 -24.90 -1.57
N GLY A 13 18.34 -24.91 -1.59
CA GLY A 13 19.09 -23.90 -0.89
C GLY A 13 18.82 -22.52 -1.44
N THR A 14 18.72 -22.43 -2.75
CA THR A 14 18.47 -21.18 -3.40
C THR A 14 17.09 -20.65 -3.02
N ALA A 15 16.10 -21.52 -2.92
CA ALA A 15 14.77 -21.09 -2.55
C ALA A 15 14.76 -20.44 -1.16
N ARG A 16 15.49 -20.99 -0.21
CA ARG A 16 15.55 -20.41 1.11
C ARG A 16 16.28 -19.08 1.10
N VAL A 17 17.38 -19.02 0.38
CA VAL A 17 18.14 -17.78 0.25
C VAL A 17 17.26 -16.75 -0.44
N GLY A 18 16.51 -17.17 -1.44
CA GLY A 18 15.60 -16.29 -2.12
C GLY A 18 14.55 -15.72 -1.18
N LYS A 19 14.02 -16.54 -0.28
CA LYS A 19 13.07 -16.05 0.70
C LYS A 19 13.65 -14.96 1.58
N ARG A 20 14.87 -15.16 2.07
CA ARG A 20 15.51 -14.14 2.90
C ARG A 20 15.75 -12.87 2.12
N HIS A 21 16.20 -13.05 0.87
CA HIS A 21 16.45 -11.90 0.01
C HIS A 21 15.15 -11.14 -0.24
N ASP A 22 14.04 -11.88 -0.48
CA ASP A 22 12.76 -11.26 -0.70
C ASP A 22 12.27 -10.49 0.52
N LEU A 23 12.56 -10.94 1.73
CA LEU A 23 12.16 -10.23 2.93
C LEU A 23 12.87 -8.87 3.06
N LYS A 24 14.03 -8.72 2.45
CA LYS A 24 14.81 -7.48 2.53
C LYS A 24 14.78 -6.67 1.23
N THR A 25 14.21 -7.22 0.18
CA THR A 25 14.15 -6.52 -1.11
C THR A 25 13.10 -5.42 -1.05
N VAL A 26 13.49 -4.23 -1.45
CA VAL A 26 12.60 -3.08 -1.47
C VAL A 26 11.74 -3.13 -2.73
N ARG A 27 10.43 -3.12 -2.55
CA ARG A 27 9.45 -3.19 -3.63
C ARG A 27 8.22 -2.40 -3.25
N TRP A 28 7.36 -2.17 -4.22
CA TRP A 28 6.07 -1.55 -3.96
C TRP A 28 5.06 -2.63 -3.58
N TYR A 29 4.87 -2.83 -2.29
CA TYR A 29 3.89 -3.79 -1.79
C TYR A 29 2.52 -3.15 -1.67
N VAL A 30 1.48 -3.95 -1.86
CA VAL A 30 0.11 -3.51 -1.74
C VAL A 30 -0.39 -3.87 -0.35
N LEU A 31 -0.86 -2.88 0.37
CA LEU A 31 -1.43 -3.08 1.69
C LEU A 31 -2.90 -2.68 1.68
N THR A 32 -3.66 -3.28 2.57
CA THR A 32 -5.08 -2.97 2.72
C THR A 32 -5.39 -2.54 4.13
N LEU A 33 -6.44 -1.74 4.25
CA LEU A 33 -7.02 -1.41 5.54
C LEU A 33 -8.44 -1.96 5.60
N PRO A 34 -8.93 -2.37 6.77
CA PRO A 34 -10.31 -2.83 6.87
C PRO A 34 -11.28 -1.70 6.57
N THR A 35 -12.34 -2.02 5.84
CA THR A 35 -13.40 -1.06 5.53
C THR A 35 -14.56 -1.19 6.51
N THR A 36 -14.58 -2.28 7.28
CA THR A 36 -15.64 -2.54 8.25
C THR A 36 -15.03 -2.82 9.61
N GLY A 37 -15.82 -2.73 10.64
CA GLY A 37 -15.35 -3.03 11.99
C GLY A 37 -14.62 -1.91 12.69
N VAL A 38 -14.42 -0.77 12.01
CA VAL A 38 -13.78 0.39 12.60
C VAL A 38 -14.80 1.51 12.67
N ALA A 39 -14.96 2.12 13.81
CA ALA A 39 -15.91 3.21 13.97
C ALA A 39 -15.56 4.33 12.98
N ARG A 40 -16.58 4.95 12.41
CA ARG A 40 -16.39 5.97 11.38
C ARG A 40 -15.49 7.11 11.86
N ARG A 41 -15.63 7.50 13.10
CA ARG A 41 -14.83 8.56 13.73
C ARG A 41 -13.36 8.18 13.89
N ASP A 42 -13.07 6.88 13.93
CA ASP A 42 -11.71 6.39 14.15
C ASP A 42 -10.99 6.09 12.82
N ARG A 43 -11.67 6.34 11.70
CA ARG A 43 -11.06 6.10 10.40
C ARG A 43 -10.19 7.28 10.03
N ILE A 44 -8.91 7.07 10.15
CA ILE A 44 -7.93 8.07 9.75
C ILE A 44 -7.57 7.79 8.29
N SER A 45 -7.39 8.84 7.51
CA SER A 45 -7.00 8.65 6.11
C SER A 45 -5.65 7.94 6.04
N PRO A 46 -5.45 7.05 5.05
CA PRO A 46 -4.16 6.37 4.91
C PRO A 46 -2.98 7.32 4.84
N ALA A 47 -3.10 8.39 4.07
CA ALA A 47 -2.01 9.36 3.95
C ALA A 47 -1.66 9.97 5.31
N LYS A 48 -2.66 10.30 6.11
CA LYS A 48 -2.40 10.93 7.40
C LYS A 48 -1.71 9.99 8.37
N SER A 49 -2.13 8.74 8.42
CA SER A 49 -1.51 7.76 9.32
C SER A 49 -0.10 7.39 8.87
N LEU A 50 0.14 7.29 7.56
CA LEU A 50 1.47 6.98 7.04
C LEU A 50 2.43 8.16 7.22
N ASP A 51 1.95 9.40 7.06
CA ASP A 51 2.77 10.58 7.30
C ASP A 51 3.16 10.67 8.78
N ALA A 52 2.26 10.33 9.67
CA ALA A 52 2.55 10.32 11.11
C ALA A 52 3.63 9.27 11.43
N GLU A 53 3.54 8.10 10.80
CA GLU A 53 4.53 7.05 10.98
C GLU A 53 5.89 7.48 10.46
N LEU A 54 5.94 8.10 9.29
CA LEU A 54 7.20 8.60 8.71
C LEU A 54 7.82 9.69 9.60
N SER A 55 7.01 10.58 10.13
CA SER A 55 7.49 11.62 11.03
C SER A 55 8.09 11.01 12.29
N ARG A 56 7.46 9.98 12.82
CA ARG A 56 7.95 9.29 14.00
C ARG A 56 9.28 8.59 13.72
N ARG A 57 9.38 7.92 12.58
CA ARG A 57 10.62 7.25 12.17
C ARG A 57 11.75 8.24 11.95
N LYS A 58 11.44 9.38 11.34
CA LYS A 58 12.43 10.41 11.11
C LYS A 58 13.00 10.92 12.42
N ARG A 59 12.16 11.14 13.41
CA ARG A 59 12.61 11.59 14.73
C ARG A 59 13.52 10.57 15.43
N ARG A 60 13.30 9.28 15.17
CA ARG A 60 14.08 8.21 15.77
C ARG A 60 15.29 7.76 14.94
N GLY A 61 15.47 8.33 13.77
CA GLY A 61 16.55 7.91 12.88
C GLY A 61 16.33 6.52 12.27
N GLU A 62 15.08 6.06 12.22
CA GLU A 62 14.75 4.76 11.62
C GLU A 62 14.60 4.86 10.12
N THR A 63 14.64 3.71 9.44
CA THR A 63 14.52 3.64 8.00
C THR A 63 13.18 4.20 7.53
N LEU A 64 13.23 5.07 6.53
CA LEU A 64 12.03 5.66 5.95
C LEU A 64 11.56 4.83 4.76
N PHE A 65 10.30 5.01 4.40
CA PHE A 65 9.71 4.34 3.24
C PHE A 65 8.94 5.37 2.42
N GLU A 66 8.65 5.02 1.17
CA GLU A 66 7.79 5.84 0.32
C GLU A 66 6.41 5.19 0.31
N TYR A 67 5.37 5.98 0.15
CA TYR A 67 4.03 5.43 0.01
C TYR A 67 3.25 6.17 -1.07
N PHE A 68 2.22 5.52 -1.59
CA PHE A 68 1.30 6.10 -2.54
C PHE A 68 -0.14 5.78 -2.10
N ALA A 69 -0.86 6.82 -1.70
CA ALA A 69 -2.23 6.71 -1.25
C ALA A 69 -3.01 7.90 -1.82
N PRO A 70 -3.30 7.89 -3.14
CA PRO A 70 -3.90 9.03 -3.80
C PRO A 70 -5.32 9.28 -3.33
N SER A 71 -5.73 10.53 -3.41
CA SER A 71 -7.07 10.94 -3.04
C SER A 71 -7.67 11.82 -4.12
N TYR A 72 -8.97 11.96 -4.10
CA TYR A 72 -9.68 12.89 -4.96
C TYR A 72 -10.60 13.76 -4.08
N VAL A 73 -11.06 14.87 -4.65
CA VAL A 73 -11.97 15.77 -3.94
C VAL A 73 -13.39 15.46 -4.37
N GLU A 74 -14.22 15.18 -3.39
CA GLU A 74 -15.64 14.94 -3.60
C GLU A 74 -16.40 16.15 -3.11
N VAL A 75 -17.30 16.68 -3.93
CA VAL A 75 -18.09 17.84 -3.58
C VAL A 75 -19.52 17.38 -3.31
N ARG A 76 -20.02 17.65 -2.12
CA ARG A 76 -21.38 17.32 -1.72
C ARG A 76 -22.11 18.54 -1.24
N LYS A 77 -23.41 18.52 -1.40
CA LYS A 77 -24.26 19.55 -0.79
C LYS A 77 -24.76 19.01 0.56
N VAL A 78 -24.43 19.71 1.61
CA VAL A 78 -24.84 19.33 2.97
C VAL A 78 -25.49 20.55 3.59
N ASP A 79 -26.75 20.40 3.99
CA ASP A 79 -27.53 21.49 4.59
C ASP A 79 -27.48 22.79 3.78
N GLY A 80 -27.61 22.66 2.46
CA GLY A 80 -27.60 23.79 1.54
C GLY A 80 -26.22 24.35 1.23
N LYS A 81 -25.16 23.82 1.84
CA LYS A 81 -23.79 24.30 1.61
C LYS A 81 -22.98 23.26 0.86
N MET A 82 -22.09 23.75 0.00
CA MET A 82 -21.18 22.85 -0.73
C MET A 82 -20.00 22.52 0.16
N VAL A 83 -19.76 21.24 0.36
CA VAL A 83 -18.67 20.74 1.20
C VAL A 83 -17.72 19.93 0.35
N ASN A 84 -16.42 20.23 0.46
CA ASN A 84 -15.37 19.50 -0.23
C ASN A 84 -14.77 18.49 0.74
N THR A 85 -14.74 17.24 0.34
CA THR A 85 -14.18 16.17 1.18
C THR A 85 -13.14 15.39 0.38
N LYS A 86 -11.98 15.16 0.97
CA LYS A 86 -10.98 14.31 0.36
C LYS A 86 -11.36 12.85 0.59
N ARG A 87 -11.37 12.09 -0.48
CA ARG A 87 -11.66 10.65 -0.42
C ARG A 87 -10.50 9.86 -1.01
N PRO A 88 -10.17 8.69 -0.43
CA PRO A 88 -9.16 7.84 -1.03
C PRO A 88 -9.58 7.39 -2.43
N LEU A 89 -8.71 7.54 -3.40
CA LEU A 89 -8.99 7.15 -4.78
C LEU A 89 -9.05 5.65 -4.96
N LEU A 90 -8.22 4.92 -4.23
CA LEU A 90 -8.09 3.48 -4.35
C LEU A 90 -8.73 2.73 -3.18
N PHE A 91 -9.78 3.28 -2.63
CA PHE A 91 -10.49 2.67 -1.52
C PHE A 91 -9.59 2.43 -0.32
N ASN A 92 -9.44 1.17 0.04
CA ASN A 92 -8.65 0.76 1.18
C ASN A 92 -7.27 0.25 0.80
N TYR A 93 -6.85 0.46 -0.46
CA TYR A 93 -5.53 0.03 -0.88
C TYR A 93 -4.54 1.17 -0.76
N VAL A 94 -3.35 0.85 -0.26
CA VAL A 94 -2.23 1.77 -0.26
C VAL A 94 -1.01 1.01 -0.75
N PHE A 95 -0.06 1.73 -1.33
CA PHE A 95 1.16 1.14 -1.85
C PHE A 95 2.32 1.68 -1.04
N VAL A 96 3.16 0.79 -0.55
CA VAL A 96 4.31 1.17 0.28
C VAL A 96 5.57 0.58 -0.35
N ARG A 97 6.55 1.43 -0.64
CA ARG A 97 7.83 1.00 -1.17
C ARG A 97 8.77 0.76 0.00
N SER A 98 8.94 -0.49 0.34
CA SER A 98 9.77 -0.89 1.45
C SER A 98 10.03 -2.39 1.35
N SER A 99 10.68 -2.97 2.33
CA SER A 99 10.86 -4.42 2.39
C SER A 99 9.74 -5.04 3.22
N VAL A 100 9.51 -6.32 3.03
CA VAL A 100 8.52 -7.07 3.82
C VAL A 100 8.86 -6.97 5.31
N GLU A 101 10.15 -7.09 5.64
CA GLU A 101 10.61 -7.01 7.01
C GLU A 101 10.25 -5.68 7.64
N GLU A 102 10.51 -4.58 6.95
CA GLU A 102 10.19 -3.25 7.44
C GLU A 102 8.68 -3.02 7.58
N ILE A 103 7.91 -3.56 6.66
CA ILE A 103 6.46 -3.42 6.73
C ILE A 103 5.90 -4.20 7.92
N PHE A 104 6.44 -5.37 8.23
CA PHE A 104 6.04 -6.10 9.44
C PHE A 104 6.37 -5.31 10.69
N GLN A 105 7.47 -4.58 10.71
CA GLN A 105 7.79 -3.71 11.83
C GLN A 105 6.83 -2.54 11.91
N MET A 106 6.43 -2.00 10.76
CA MET A 106 5.46 -0.91 10.72
C MET A 106 4.13 -1.33 11.33
N LYS A 107 3.76 -2.59 11.24
CA LYS A 107 2.51 -3.08 11.80
C LYS A 107 2.43 -2.98 13.31
N ARG A 108 3.52 -2.77 13.99
CA ARG A 108 3.52 -2.58 15.44
C ARG A 108 2.79 -1.28 15.82
N THR A 109 2.91 -0.28 14.97
CA THR A 109 2.27 1.02 15.20
C THR A 109 1.06 1.23 14.33
N LEU A 110 0.96 0.49 13.22
CA LEU A 110 -0.16 0.55 12.30
C LEU A 110 -0.73 -0.85 12.08
N PRO A 111 -1.32 -1.45 13.11
CA PRO A 111 -1.74 -2.86 13.04
C PRO A 111 -2.88 -3.14 12.07
N LEU A 112 -3.59 -2.11 11.65
CA LEU A 112 -4.70 -2.29 10.70
C LEU A 112 -4.26 -2.47 9.26
N TYR A 113 -2.99 -2.14 8.96
CA TYR A 113 -2.47 -2.34 7.62
C TYR A 113 -2.06 -3.80 7.45
N ASN A 114 -2.56 -4.43 6.41
CA ASN A 114 -2.26 -5.84 6.14
C ASN A 114 -1.79 -6.03 4.71
N PHE A 115 -0.90 -6.99 4.52
CA PHE A 115 -0.54 -7.42 3.18
C PHE A 115 -1.73 -8.12 2.54
N LEU A 116 -1.79 -8.08 1.22
CA LEU A 116 -2.69 -8.95 0.48
C LEU A 116 -2.25 -10.40 0.68
N PRO A 117 -3.17 -11.37 0.47
CA PRO A 117 -2.82 -12.77 0.62
C PRO A 117 -1.62 -13.16 -0.23
N ARG A 118 -0.82 -14.06 0.30
CA ARG A 118 0.35 -14.53 -0.40
C ARG A 118 -0.04 -15.25 -1.68
N VAL A 119 0.80 -15.11 -2.68
CA VAL A 119 0.61 -15.74 -3.98
C VAL A 119 1.73 -16.71 -4.20
N SER A 120 1.42 -17.92 -4.70
CA SER A 120 2.42 -18.89 -5.05
C SER A 120 2.62 -18.90 -6.56
N SER A 121 3.86 -18.77 -6.98
CA SER A 121 4.20 -18.75 -8.39
C SER A 121 5.56 -19.43 -8.56
N GLY A 122 5.64 -20.41 -9.44
CA GLY A 122 6.90 -21.10 -9.68
C GLY A 122 7.47 -21.78 -8.44
N GLY A 123 6.62 -22.27 -7.56
CA GLY A 123 7.07 -22.94 -6.34
C GLY A 123 7.49 -21.98 -5.23
N MET A 124 7.42 -20.69 -5.46
CA MET A 124 7.76 -19.68 -4.45
C MET A 124 6.51 -18.95 -4.02
N THR A 125 6.45 -18.62 -2.75
CA THR A 125 5.36 -17.86 -2.17
C THR A 125 5.85 -16.47 -1.86
N HIS A 126 5.13 -15.46 -2.31
CA HIS A 126 5.50 -14.07 -2.07
C HIS A 126 4.26 -13.20 -1.86
N PHE A 127 4.44 -12.05 -1.27
CA PHE A 127 3.38 -11.06 -1.17
C PHE A 127 3.26 -10.30 -2.49
N PRO A 128 2.06 -9.98 -2.93
CA PRO A 128 1.86 -9.22 -4.17
C PRO A 128 2.58 -7.87 -4.12
N TYR A 129 3.22 -7.51 -5.20
CA TYR A 129 3.92 -6.24 -5.34
C TYR A 129 3.87 -5.76 -6.77
N LEU A 130 4.13 -4.47 -6.97
CA LEU A 130 4.25 -3.87 -8.28
C LEU A 130 5.69 -3.49 -8.55
N SER A 131 6.10 -3.56 -9.81
CA SER A 131 7.40 -3.05 -10.22
C SER A 131 7.37 -1.52 -10.23
N ASP A 132 8.54 -0.91 -10.30
CA ASP A 132 8.63 0.54 -10.40
C ASP A 132 7.92 1.07 -11.64
N ASP A 133 7.97 0.33 -12.75
CA ASP A 133 7.29 0.73 -13.99
C ASP A 133 5.77 0.65 -13.83
N GLU A 134 5.28 -0.41 -13.22
CA GLU A 134 3.85 -0.56 -12.97
C GLU A 134 3.35 0.54 -12.04
N MET A 135 4.14 0.87 -11.01
CA MET A 135 3.79 1.96 -10.11
C MET A 135 3.84 3.32 -10.82
N GLY A 136 4.78 3.51 -11.72
CA GLY A 136 4.84 4.72 -12.53
C GLY A 136 3.59 4.91 -13.35
N ASN A 137 3.11 3.85 -13.98
CA ASN A 137 1.88 3.89 -14.78
C ASN A 137 0.67 4.16 -13.90
N LEU A 138 0.56 3.48 -12.76
CA LEU A 138 -0.54 3.69 -11.84
C LEU A 138 -0.56 5.11 -11.30
N ARG A 139 0.61 5.64 -10.96
CA ARG A 139 0.74 7.00 -10.46
C ARG A 139 0.31 8.02 -11.50
N TRP A 140 0.72 7.81 -12.75
CA TRP A 140 0.34 8.70 -13.84
C TRP A 140 -1.18 8.76 -14.02
N VAL A 141 -1.83 7.60 -14.01
CA VAL A 141 -3.30 7.52 -14.13
C VAL A 141 -3.97 8.20 -12.94
N ALA A 142 -3.51 7.91 -11.72
CA ALA A 142 -4.10 8.48 -10.51
C ALA A 142 -3.92 9.99 -10.44
N GLU A 143 -2.76 10.48 -10.83
CA GLU A 143 -2.49 11.92 -10.84
C GLU A 143 -3.32 12.63 -11.90
N SER A 144 -3.50 12.01 -13.06
CA SER A 144 -4.36 12.56 -14.10
C SER A 144 -5.80 12.68 -13.59
N TYR A 145 -6.28 11.65 -12.90
CA TYR A 145 -7.62 11.66 -12.32
C TYR A 145 -7.74 12.71 -11.21
N SER A 146 -6.75 12.79 -10.35
CA SER A 146 -6.78 13.73 -9.21
C SER A 146 -6.69 15.19 -9.64
N ASN A 147 -6.10 15.45 -10.80
CA ASN A 147 -5.97 16.82 -11.32
C ASN A 147 -7.19 17.27 -12.11
N GLU A 148 -8.18 16.43 -12.27
CA GLU A 148 -9.40 16.79 -12.93
C GLU A 148 -10.30 17.59 -11.98
N LEU A 149 -11.41 18.09 -12.51
CA LEU A 149 -12.35 18.84 -11.70
C LEU A 149 -12.92 17.96 -10.60
N PRO A 150 -13.21 18.53 -9.43
CA PRO A 150 -13.77 17.76 -8.33
C PRO A 150 -15.03 17.01 -8.73
N VAL A 151 -15.16 15.79 -8.22
CA VAL A 151 -16.32 14.95 -8.50
C VAL A 151 -17.49 15.42 -7.66
N TYR A 152 -18.57 15.78 -8.33
CA TYR A 152 -19.79 16.16 -7.65
C TYR A 152 -20.65 14.94 -7.35
N VAL A 153 -21.02 14.77 -6.10
CA VAL A 153 -21.89 13.67 -5.69
C VAL A 153 -23.27 14.25 -5.40
N PRO A 154 -24.28 13.86 -6.20
CA PRO A 154 -25.62 14.31 -5.95
C PRO A 154 -26.12 13.84 -4.60
N ASP A 155 -27.08 14.56 -4.06
CA ASP A 155 -27.68 14.20 -2.80
C ASP A 155 -28.52 12.93 -3.00
N SER A 156 -28.00 11.80 -2.53
CA SER A 156 -28.67 10.52 -2.70
C SER A 156 -29.69 10.25 -1.61
N ASP A 157 -29.75 11.08 -0.61
CA ASP A 157 -30.67 10.89 0.50
C ASP A 157 -32.11 11.19 0.12
N ARG A 158 -32.31 11.68 -1.06
CA ARG A 158 -33.65 11.97 -1.56
C ARG A 158 -34.22 10.88 -2.46
N LEU A 159 -33.46 9.83 -2.63
CA LEU A 159 -33.96 8.66 -3.37
C LEU A 159 -34.56 7.62 -2.40
#